data_87811a349fb77946580c2286f290405b
#
_entry.id   87811a349fb77946580c2286f290405b
#
_cell.length_a   1.000
_cell.length_b   1.000
_cell.length_c   1.000
_cell.angle_alpha   90.00
_cell.angle_beta   90.00
_cell.angle_gamma   90.00
#
_symmetry.space_group_name_H-M   'P 1'
#
loop_
_entity.id
_entity.type
_entity.pdbx_description
1 polymer ?
#
loop_
_entity_poly.entity_id
_entity_poly.type
_entity_poly.pdbx_seq_one_letter_code
_entity_poly.pdbx_strand_id
1 'polypeptide(L)'
;MKKKILILDDKTEFRRLTKTILSGKFEVESAENGMQGLALLQSGYMPDLIVTDLMMPVLGGKDFVEQVKSSGAFSHIPVIVLSSIDKSDEKIKLINLGANDYLEKPYNPAELLARIENLLKQK
;
A
#
# COMPACT_ATOMS: atom_id res chain seq x y z
N MET A 1 0.68 18.79 10.38
CA MET A 1 1.21 17.46 10.64
C MET A 1 1.30 16.66 9.34
N LYS A 2 2.35 15.86 9.23
CA LYS A 2 2.51 15.01 8.06
C LYS A 2 1.51 13.86 8.08
N LYS A 3 1.00 13.51 6.91
CA LYS A 3 0.19 12.31 6.76
C LYS A 3 1.07 11.06 6.91
N LYS A 4 0.46 9.98 7.35
CA LYS A 4 1.16 8.71 7.62
C LYS A 4 0.92 7.72 6.50
N ILE A 5 2.01 7.16 5.98
CA ILE A 5 1.96 6.16 4.91
C ILE A 5 2.57 4.86 5.44
N LEU A 6 1.86 3.76 5.25
CA LEU A 6 2.38 2.43 5.53
C LEU A 6 2.80 1.78 4.22
N ILE A 7 4.05 1.28 4.17
CA ILE A 7 4.59 0.60 2.99
C ILE A 7 4.79 -0.87 3.34
N LEU A 8 4.30 -1.76 2.46
CA LEU A 8 4.54 -3.19 2.56
C LEU A 8 5.32 -3.67 1.34
N ASP A 9 6.50 -4.21 1.57
CA ASP A 9 7.36 -4.78 0.53
C ASP A 9 8.36 -5.72 1.19
N ASP A 10 8.50 -6.94 0.69
CA ASP A 10 9.42 -7.93 1.26
C ASP A 10 10.88 -7.66 0.88
N LYS A 11 11.11 -6.87 -0.16
CA LYS A 11 12.46 -6.56 -0.62
C LYS A 11 13.00 -5.33 0.09
N THR A 12 14.01 -5.53 0.92
CA THR A 12 14.59 -4.47 1.73
C THR A 12 15.00 -3.25 0.92
N GLU A 13 15.61 -3.48 -0.25
CA GLU A 13 16.08 -2.38 -1.10
C GLU A 13 14.93 -1.52 -1.61
N PHE A 14 13.87 -2.14 -2.10
CA PHE A 14 12.69 -1.41 -2.58
C PHE A 14 11.97 -0.71 -1.44
N ARG A 15 11.87 -1.36 -0.29
CA ARG A 15 11.24 -0.77 0.89
C ARG A 15 11.98 0.49 1.31
N ARG A 16 13.32 0.43 1.35
CA ARG A 16 14.15 1.58 1.69
C ARG A 16 14.03 2.71 0.68
N LEU A 17 14.05 2.35 -0.61
CA LEU A 17 13.94 3.34 -1.67
C LEU A 17 12.61 4.08 -1.60
N THR A 18 11.52 3.34 -1.49
CA THR A 18 10.18 3.93 -1.42
C THR A 18 10.05 4.81 -0.17
N LYS A 19 10.55 4.34 0.96
CA LYS A 19 10.56 5.11 2.20
C LYS A 19 11.33 6.41 2.04
N THR A 20 12.50 6.36 1.41
CA THR A 20 13.32 7.55 1.17
C THR A 20 12.58 8.56 0.29
N ILE A 21 11.95 8.07 -0.79
CA ILE A 21 11.20 8.92 -1.70
C ILE A 21 10.05 9.65 -0.97
N LEU A 22 9.33 8.94 -0.11
CA LEU A 22 8.13 9.48 0.52
C LEU A 22 8.40 10.26 1.81
N SER A 23 9.52 10.02 2.49
CA SER A 23 9.81 10.60 3.80
C SER A 23 9.95 12.12 3.79
N GLY A 24 10.19 12.72 2.62
CA GLY A 24 10.26 14.17 2.50
C GLY A 24 8.93 14.85 2.79
N LYS A 25 7.81 14.18 2.50
CA LYS A 25 6.46 14.74 2.64
C LYS A 25 5.59 14.01 3.65
N PHE A 26 5.93 12.77 3.99
CA PHE A 26 5.07 11.92 4.82
C PHE A 26 5.85 11.28 5.96
N GLU A 27 5.14 10.91 7.01
CA GLU A 27 5.66 9.97 8.01
C GLU A 27 5.47 8.57 7.47
N VAL A 28 6.57 7.82 7.33
CA VAL A 28 6.53 6.51 6.66
C VAL A 28 6.90 5.41 7.65
N GLU A 29 6.01 4.43 7.76
CA GLU A 29 6.28 3.18 8.46
C GLU A 29 6.30 2.06 7.43
N SER A 30 7.01 0.97 7.70
CA SER A 30 7.12 -0.12 6.72
C SER A 30 7.00 -1.49 7.38
N ALA A 31 6.59 -2.46 6.57
CA ALA A 31 6.48 -3.86 6.97
C ALA A 31 6.95 -4.75 5.83
N GLU A 32 7.33 -5.98 6.15
CA GLU A 32 7.92 -6.90 5.17
C GLU A 32 6.89 -7.78 4.48
N ASN A 33 5.70 -7.88 5.04
CA ASN A 33 4.64 -8.72 4.49
C ASN A 33 3.28 -8.28 5.04
N GLY A 34 2.22 -8.91 4.53
CA GLY A 34 0.87 -8.57 4.92
C GLY A 34 0.55 -8.86 6.38
N MET A 35 1.14 -9.91 6.96
CA MET A 35 0.91 -10.23 8.38
C MET A 35 1.48 -9.16 9.29
N GLN A 36 2.70 -8.68 9.00
CA GLN A 36 3.28 -7.59 9.77
C GLN A 36 2.46 -6.31 9.60
N GLY A 37 1.98 -6.05 8.38
CA GLY A 37 1.11 -4.91 8.13
C GLY A 37 -0.17 -4.95 8.94
N LEU A 38 -0.84 -6.10 8.96
CA LEU A 38 -2.05 -6.29 9.77
C LEU A 38 -1.77 -6.14 11.27
N ALA A 39 -0.64 -6.66 11.73
CA ALA A 39 -0.26 -6.54 13.13
C ALA A 39 -0.08 -5.07 13.52
N LEU A 40 0.52 -4.26 12.65
CA LEU A 40 0.65 -2.83 12.90
C LEU A 40 -0.72 -2.15 13.03
N LEU A 41 -1.62 -2.45 12.10
CA LEU A 41 -2.97 -1.87 12.14
C LEU A 41 -3.71 -2.28 13.42
N GLN A 42 -3.61 -3.54 13.79
CA GLN A 42 -4.26 -4.07 14.98
C GLN A 42 -3.66 -3.52 16.27
N SER A 43 -2.40 -3.08 16.23
CA SER A 43 -1.74 -2.47 17.39
C SER A 43 -2.14 -1.01 17.62
N GLY A 44 -2.94 -0.45 16.71
CA GLY A 44 -3.40 0.94 16.83
C GLY A 44 -2.70 1.92 15.90
N TYR A 45 -1.76 1.46 15.07
CA TYR A 45 -1.16 2.32 14.06
C TYR A 45 -2.18 2.56 12.95
N MET A 46 -2.56 3.81 12.75
CA MET A 46 -3.58 4.18 11.74
C MET A 46 -2.96 5.05 10.66
N PRO A 47 -2.52 4.44 9.55
CA PRO A 47 -2.01 5.23 8.43
C PRO A 47 -3.15 5.92 7.69
N ASP A 48 -2.81 6.99 6.99
CA ASP A 48 -3.74 7.69 6.11
C ASP A 48 -3.86 7.01 4.75
N LEU A 49 -2.85 6.22 4.39
CA LEU A 49 -2.81 5.49 3.12
C LEU A 49 -1.80 4.35 3.22
N ILE A 50 -2.07 3.27 2.50
CA ILE A 50 -1.20 2.10 2.44
C ILE A 50 -0.72 1.90 1.01
N VAL A 51 0.60 1.65 0.84
CA VAL A 51 1.19 1.22 -0.42
C VAL A 51 1.72 -0.18 -0.20
N THR A 52 1.20 -1.15 -0.93
CA THR A 52 1.61 -2.55 -0.76
C THR A 52 2.08 -3.16 -2.07
N ASP A 53 3.15 -3.94 -2.00
CA ASP A 53 3.52 -4.83 -3.09
C ASP A 53 2.49 -5.95 -3.18
N LEU A 54 2.32 -6.51 -4.38
CA LEU A 54 1.40 -7.63 -4.59
C LEU A 54 2.01 -8.94 -4.13
N MET A 55 3.28 -9.17 -4.47
CA MET A 55 3.95 -10.45 -4.21
C MET A 55 4.82 -10.35 -2.96
N MET A 56 4.36 -10.94 -1.88
CA MET A 56 5.07 -10.99 -0.61
C MET A 56 4.91 -12.37 0.02
N PRO A 57 5.90 -12.86 0.79
CA PRO A 57 5.75 -14.11 1.51
C PRO A 57 4.78 -13.97 2.68
N VAL A 58 4.36 -15.08 3.25
CA VAL A 58 3.48 -15.22 4.41
C VAL A 58 2.05 -14.78 4.10
N LEU A 59 1.84 -13.49 3.85
CA LEU A 59 0.55 -12.96 3.40
C LEU A 59 0.81 -11.95 2.30
N GLY A 60 0.35 -12.25 1.09
CA GLY A 60 0.55 -11.40 -0.07
C GLY A 60 -0.37 -10.20 -0.11
N GLY A 61 -0.14 -9.31 -1.09
CA GLY A 61 -0.88 -8.07 -1.21
C GLY A 61 -2.36 -8.26 -1.47
N LYS A 62 -2.74 -9.26 -2.27
CA LYS A 62 -4.15 -9.53 -2.55
C LYS A 62 -4.92 -9.86 -1.28
N ASP A 63 -4.39 -10.80 -0.49
CA ASP A 63 -5.04 -11.22 0.75
C ASP A 63 -5.03 -10.09 1.78
N PHE A 64 -3.95 -9.32 1.81
CA PHE A 64 -3.87 -8.15 2.69
C PHE A 64 -4.96 -7.12 2.35
N VAL A 65 -5.11 -6.79 1.06
CA VAL A 65 -6.15 -5.85 0.61
C VAL A 65 -7.52 -6.38 1.00
N GLU A 66 -7.78 -7.66 0.77
CA GLU A 66 -9.06 -8.27 1.11
C GLU A 66 -9.37 -8.12 2.60
N GLN A 67 -8.41 -8.42 3.46
CA GLN A 67 -8.59 -8.30 4.90
C GLN A 67 -8.81 -6.85 5.36
N VAL A 68 -8.04 -5.91 4.80
CA VAL A 68 -8.21 -4.51 5.14
C VAL A 68 -9.59 -4.00 4.69
N LYS A 69 -9.97 -4.30 3.46
CA LYS A 69 -11.21 -3.77 2.88
C LYS A 69 -12.47 -4.44 3.41
N SER A 70 -12.35 -5.63 3.98
CA SER A 70 -13.49 -6.28 4.65
C SER A 70 -13.57 -5.93 6.14
N SER A 71 -12.61 -5.20 6.68
CA SER A 71 -12.61 -4.79 8.09
C SER A 71 -13.39 -3.51 8.27
N GLY A 72 -14.31 -3.49 9.25
CA GLY A 72 -15.02 -2.26 9.61
C GLY A 72 -14.09 -1.17 10.13
N ALA A 73 -12.99 -1.55 10.76
CA ALA A 73 -12.05 -0.60 11.34
C ALA A 73 -11.08 0.00 10.31
N PHE A 74 -10.75 -0.74 9.25
CA PHE A 74 -9.66 -0.34 8.33
C PHE A 74 -10.13 -0.12 6.89
N SER A 75 -11.37 -0.44 6.55
CA SER A 75 -11.85 -0.39 5.16
C SER A 75 -11.79 1.01 4.55
N HIS A 76 -11.77 2.04 5.36
CA HIS A 76 -11.71 3.42 4.89
C HIS A 76 -10.31 3.84 4.42
N ILE A 77 -9.27 3.08 4.76
CA ILE A 77 -7.90 3.44 4.42
C ILE A 77 -7.65 3.17 2.93
N PRO A 78 -7.26 4.18 2.14
CA PRO A 78 -6.95 3.93 0.73
C PRO A 78 -5.71 3.05 0.59
N VAL A 79 -5.75 2.14 -0.39
CA VAL A 79 -4.66 1.21 -0.66
C VAL A 79 -4.25 1.30 -2.13
N ILE A 80 -2.96 1.53 -2.36
CA ILE A 80 -2.34 1.45 -3.69
C ILE A 80 -1.56 0.14 -3.76
N VAL A 81 -1.76 -0.64 -4.81
CA VAL A 81 -1.01 -1.88 -5.05
C VAL A 81 0.05 -1.64 -6.11
N LEU A 82 1.29 -2.05 -5.80
CA LEU A 82 2.41 -2.03 -6.74
C LEU A 82 2.69 -3.44 -7.21
N SER A 83 2.82 -3.66 -8.52
CA SER A 83 3.03 -4.99 -9.03
C SER A 83 3.84 -4.99 -10.32
N SER A 84 4.72 -5.98 -10.46
CA SER A 84 5.42 -6.26 -11.70
C SER A 84 4.61 -7.17 -12.63
N ILE A 85 3.45 -7.65 -12.18
CA ILE A 85 2.59 -8.54 -12.97
C ILE A 85 1.68 -7.69 -13.84
N ASP A 86 1.90 -7.76 -15.16
CA ASP A 86 1.09 -7.07 -16.14
C ASP A 86 -0.01 -8.01 -16.63
N LYS A 87 -1.02 -8.22 -15.78
CA LYS A 87 -2.19 -9.02 -16.12
C LYS A 87 -3.45 -8.26 -15.78
N SER A 88 -4.23 -7.96 -16.79
CA SER A 88 -5.49 -7.24 -16.63
C SER A 88 -6.43 -7.92 -15.65
N ASP A 89 -6.45 -9.26 -15.64
CA ASP A 89 -7.31 -10.03 -14.75
C ASP A 89 -6.95 -9.80 -13.28
N GLU A 90 -5.67 -9.77 -12.94
CA GLU A 90 -5.22 -9.51 -11.58
C GLU A 90 -5.57 -8.10 -11.15
N LYS A 91 -5.37 -7.13 -12.04
CA LYS A 91 -5.72 -5.74 -11.78
C LYS A 91 -7.21 -5.58 -11.49
N ILE A 92 -8.06 -6.23 -12.31
CA ILE A 92 -9.51 -6.20 -12.12
C ILE A 92 -9.90 -6.82 -10.78
N LYS A 93 -9.30 -7.97 -10.43
CA LYS A 93 -9.57 -8.62 -9.15
C LYS A 93 -9.23 -7.72 -7.97
N LEU A 94 -8.08 -7.04 -8.03
CA LEU A 94 -7.66 -6.15 -6.96
C LEU A 94 -8.57 -4.95 -6.82
N ILE A 95 -9.00 -4.37 -7.93
CA ILE A 95 -9.96 -3.27 -7.92
C ILE A 95 -11.29 -3.73 -7.32
N ASN A 96 -11.76 -4.91 -7.70
CA ASN A 96 -13.00 -5.47 -7.17
C ASN A 96 -12.93 -5.79 -5.68
N LEU A 97 -11.73 -6.08 -5.16
CA LEU A 97 -11.51 -6.27 -3.73
C LEU A 97 -11.46 -4.95 -2.95
N GLY A 98 -11.41 -3.83 -3.65
CA GLY A 98 -11.43 -2.51 -3.03
C GLY A 98 -10.12 -1.75 -3.07
N ALA A 99 -9.10 -2.25 -3.79
CA ALA A 99 -7.88 -1.48 -3.99
C ALA A 99 -8.22 -0.16 -4.68
N ASN A 100 -7.67 0.93 -4.17
CA ASN A 100 -7.99 2.26 -4.64
C ASN A 100 -7.20 2.65 -5.88
N ASP A 101 -6.03 2.05 -6.07
CA ASP A 101 -5.21 2.28 -7.24
C ASP A 101 -4.25 1.12 -7.45
N TYR A 102 -3.69 1.04 -8.64
CA TYR A 102 -2.78 -0.03 -9.06
C TYR A 102 -1.69 0.57 -9.93
N LEU A 103 -0.44 0.31 -9.59
CA LEU A 103 0.70 0.87 -10.30
C LEU A 103 1.66 -0.25 -10.69
N GLU A 104 2.09 -0.27 -11.95
CA GLU A 104 3.02 -1.28 -12.43
C GLU A 104 4.46 -0.91 -12.10
N LYS A 105 5.25 -1.92 -11.75
CA LYS A 105 6.68 -1.78 -11.55
C LYS A 105 7.42 -1.99 -12.87
N PRO A 106 8.49 -1.26 -13.14
CA PRO A 106 9.04 -0.17 -12.34
C PRO A 106 8.16 1.08 -12.43
N TYR A 107 7.86 1.68 -11.29
CA TYR A 107 7.03 2.87 -11.28
C TYR A 107 7.89 4.13 -11.30
N ASN A 108 7.30 5.21 -11.80
CA ASN A 108 7.90 6.54 -11.72
C ASN A 108 7.61 7.11 -10.32
N PRO A 109 8.64 7.50 -9.54
CA PRO A 109 8.41 8.05 -8.20
C PRO A 109 7.46 9.25 -8.19
N ALA A 110 7.52 10.10 -9.20
CA ALA A 110 6.63 11.25 -9.30
C ALA A 110 5.18 10.82 -9.52
N GLU A 111 4.96 9.73 -10.27
CA GLU A 111 3.62 9.19 -10.49
C GLU A 111 3.05 8.60 -9.20
N LEU A 112 3.86 7.83 -8.46
CA LEU A 112 3.42 7.29 -7.18
C LEU A 112 3.01 8.41 -6.23
N LEU A 113 3.84 9.44 -6.13
CA LEU A 113 3.58 10.58 -5.28
C LEU A 113 2.27 11.29 -5.67
N ALA A 114 2.07 11.50 -6.98
CA ALA A 114 0.85 12.14 -7.47
C ALA A 114 -0.40 11.33 -7.13
N ARG A 115 -0.33 10.00 -7.26
CA ARG A 115 -1.47 9.14 -6.93
C ARG A 115 -1.77 9.13 -5.44
N ILE A 116 -0.73 9.13 -4.60
CA ILE A 116 -0.89 9.24 -3.16
C ILE A 116 -1.58 10.55 -2.80
N GLU A 117 -1.08 11.65 -3.32
CA GLU A 117 -1.64 12.97 -3.03
C GLU A 117 -3.09 13.09 -3.50
N ASN A 118 -3.40 12.51 -4.66
CA ASN A 118 -4.76 12.52 -5.18
C ASN A 118 -5.72 11.76 -4.27
N LEU A 119 -5.32 10.58 -3.79
CA LEU A 119 -6.17 9.79 -2.90
C LEU A 119 -6.32 10.45 -1.53
N LEU A 120 -5.30 11.11 -1.03
CA LEU A 120 -5.38 11.80 0.26
C LEU A 120 -6.30 13.02 0.23
N LYS A 121 -6.57 13.59 -0.93
CA LYS A 121 -7.50 14.70 -1.09
C LYS A 121 -8.96 14.26 -1.12
N GLN A 122 -9.21 13.01 -1.45
CA GLN A 122 -10.57 12.47 -1.53
C GLN A 122 -11.09 12.17 -0.13
N LYS A 123 -12.37 12.43 0.06
CA LYS A 123 -13.03 12.19 1.35
C LYS A 123 -14.27 11.34 1.20
#